data_2ec5cda3dd27f7e8001abf5a455170ea
#
_entry.id   2ec5cda3dd27f7e8001abf5a455170ea
#
_cell.length_a   1.000
_cell.length_b   1.000
_cell.length_c   1.000
_cell.angle_alpha   90.00
_cell.angle_beta   90.00
_cell.angle_gamma   90.00
#
_symmetry.space_group_name_H-M   'P 1'
#
loop_
_entity.id
_entity.type
_entity.pdbx_description
1 polymer ?
#
loop_
_entity_poly.entity_id
_entity_poly.type
_entity_poly.pdbx_seq_one_letter_code
_entity_poly.pdbx_strand_id
1 'polypeptide(L)'
;MVLNPYFLNGSTAEQDLLQNLIDEQLKMYGVEVYYMPRKYVSKTTVIKEVIESKFDDAYPLEAYVDNYEGYGGQGTILSKFGIQEQDDLTLIISSDRWQTYIQPLIKNLSNIELSTRPKEGDLIYFPLGDRLFEIKYVEHEQPFYQLKKNYVYQLRCELYRYEDEVIDTGIDTIDDEIEQLGYIQTLTLIGTATTAAASVSIASSGAITALTITDMGGGYTMPPIIGFSSA
;
A
#
# COMPACT_ATOMS: atom_id res chain seq x y z
N MET A 1 -41.71 -20.39 16.18
CA MET A 1 -42.07 -19.32 17.10
C MET A 1 -42.35 -18.09 16.25
N VAL A 2 -43.59 -17.61 16.23
CA VAL A 2 -43.93 -16.43 15.43
C VAL A 2 -43.43 -15.23 16.19
N LEU A 3 -42.43 -14.55 15.64
CA LEU A 3 -41.98 -13.24 16.11
C LEU A 3 -43.14 -12.26 16.01
N ASN A 4 -43.16 -11.25 16.89
CA ASN A 4 -44.22 -10.27 16.95
C ASN A 4 -44.54 -9.72 15.54
N PRO A 5 -45.77 -9.86 15.02
CA PRO A 5 -46.13 -9.46 13.67
C PRO A 5 -46.06 -7.94 13.42
N TYR A 6 -45.98 -7.15 14.50
CA TYR A 6 -45.91 -5.69 14.42
C TYR A 6 -44.45 -5.16 14.27
N PHE A 7 -43.47 -6.02 14.50
CA PHE A 7 -42.04 -5.66 14.35
C PHE A 7 -41.36 -6.59 13.35
N LEU A 8 -41.21 -6.12 12.14
CA LEU A 8 -40.51 -6.81 11.07
C LEU A 8 -38.98 -6.67 11.25
N ASN A 9 -38.43 -7.39 12.21
CA ASN A 9 -37.00 -7.42 12.40
C ASN A 9 -36.29 -8.02 11.16
N GLY A 10 -35.48 -7.22 10.46
CA GLY A 10 -34.71 -7.63 9.32
C GLY A 10 -35.37 -7.37 7.97
N SER A 11 -36.29 -6.39 7.90
CA SER A 11 -36.72 -5.82 6.63
C SER A 11 -35.50 -5.23 5.89
N THR A 12 -35.31 -5.60 4.62
CA THR A 12 -34.20 -5.08 3.79
C THR A 12 -34.24 -3.57 3.67
N ALA A 13 -35.42 -2.97 3.54
CA ALA A 13 -35.56 -1.51 3.43
C ALA A 13 -35.13 -0.78 4.71
N GLU A 14 -35.41 -1.35 5.88
CA GLU A 14 -34.95 -0.78 7.15
C GLU A 14 -33.44 -0.96 7.36
N GLN A 15 -32.91 -2.11 6.94
CA GLN A 15 -31.48 -2.38 6.97
C GLN A 15 -30.70 -1.43 6.05
N ASP A 16 -31.20 -1.20 4.84
CA ASP A 16 -30.59 -0.31 3.87
C ASP A 16 -30.66 1.16 4.32
N LEU A 17 -31.79 1.56 4.93
CA LEU A 17 -31.89 2.90 5.51
C LEU A 17 -30.87 3.11 6.62
N LEU A 18 -30.72 2.14 7.51
CA LEU A 18 -29.76 2.22 8.61
C LEU A 18 -28.32 2.26 8.09
N GLN A 19 -27.99 1.44 7.08
CA GLN A 19 -26.70 1.45 6.43
C GLN A 19 -26.38 2.82 5.82
N ASN A 20 -27.32 3.39 5.08
CA ASN A 20 -27.14 4.71 4.47
C ASN A 20 -26.93 5.82 5.52
N LEU A 21 -27.63 5.77 6.64
CA LEU A 21 -27.43 6.72 7.73
C LEU A 21 -26.05 6.59 8.39
N ILE A 22 -25.58 5.36 8.57
CA ILE A 22 -24.24 5.10 9.10
C ILE A 22 -23.17 5.58 8.11
N ASP A 23 -23.35 5.31 6.82
CA ASP A 23 -22.42 5.75 5.78
C ASP A 23 -22.36 7.28 5.69
N GLU A 24 -23.50 7.95 5.79
CA GLU A 24 -23.56 9.42 5.85
C GLU A 24 -22.85 9.96 7.11
N GLN A 25 -23.09 9.33 8.25
CA GLN A 25 -22.41 9.70 9.49
C GLN A 25 -20.88 9.54 9.39
N LEU A 26 -20.41 8.42 8.84
CA LEU A 26 -18.97 8.18 8.65
C LEU A 26 -18.34 9.18 7.67
N LYS A 27 -19.05 9.57 6.61
CA LYS A 27 -18.59 10.61 5.69
C LYS A 27 -18.52 12.00 6.31
N MET A 28 -19.43 12.31 7.24
CA MET A 28 -19.44 13.63 7.90
C MET A 28 -18.40 13.77 9.00
N TYR A 29 -18.16 12.74 9.76
CA TYR A 29 -17.30 12.76 10.95
C TYR A 29 -16.01 11.95 10.79
N GLY A 30 -15.90 11.18 9.73
CA GLY A 30 -14.73 10.36 9.45
C GLY A 30 -13.56 11.16 8.92
N VAL A 31 -12.41 10.55 9.00
CA VAL A 31 -11.16 11.00 8.43
C VAL A 31 -10.83 10.13 7.23
N GLU A 32 -10.29 10.71 6.18
CA GLU A 32 -9.76 9.94 5.07
C GLU A 32 -8.49 9.22 5.49
N VAL A 33 -8.44 7.94 5.29
CA VAL A 33 -7.27 7.08 5.52
C VAL A 33 -6.98 6.29 4.25
N TYR A 34 -5.76 5.81 4.07
CA TYR A 34 -5.41 4.99 2.92
C TYR A 34 -5.21 3.55 3.38
N TYR A 35 -6.02 2.66 2.85
CA TYR A 35 -5.91 1.23 3.07
C TYR A 35 -4.94 0.61 2.07
N MET A 36 -3.96 -0.13 2.57
CA MET A 36 -2.89 -0.74 1.80
C MET A 36 -2.93 -2.26 1.98
N PRO A 37 -3.42 -3.00 0.97
CA PRO A 37 -3.50 -4.44 1.06
C PRO A 37 -2.12 -5.08 0.94
N ARG A 38 -1.82 -6.07 1.78
CA ARG A 38 -0.60 -6.86 1.71
C ARG A 38 -0.66 -7.83 0.55
N LYS A 39 0.28 -7.70 -0.39
CA LYS A 39 0.48 -8.63 -1.51
C LYS A 39 1.61 -9.61 -1.21
N TYR A 40 1.37 -10.86 -1.49
CA TYR A 40 2.37 -11.92 -1.29
C TYR A 40 3.22 -12.10 -2.53
N VAL A 41 4.52 -11.96 -2.41
CA VAL A 41 5.49 -12.19 -3.49
C VAL A 41 5.84 -13.67 -3.55
N SER A 42 6.18 -14.27 -2.40
CA SER A 42 6.45 -15.68 -2.31
C SER A 42 5.79 -16.34 -1.10
N LYS A 43 5.22 -17.52 -1.31
CA LYS A 43 4.50 -18.29 -0.29
C LYS A 43 4.90 -19.76 -0.37
N THR A 44 5.24 -20.35 0.77
CA THR A 44 5.47 -21.79 0.82
C THR A 44 4.17 -22.57 0.64
N THR A 45 4.13 -23.47 -0.35
CA THR A 45 2.91 -24.20 -0.72
C THR A 45 2.47 -25.20 0.36
N VAL A 46 3.39 -25.69 1.18
CA VAL A 46 3.13 -26.75 2.17
C VAL A 46 2.60 -26.18 3.47
N ILE A 47 3.23 -25.14 4.00
CA ILE A 47 2.90 -24.57 5.33
C ILE A 47 2.01 -23.32 5.17
N LYS A 48 1.87 -22.80 3.94
CA LYS A 48 1.18 -21.54 3.61
C LYS A 48 1.77 -20.32 4.34
N GLU A 49 3.04 -20.42 4.72
CA GLU A 49 3.77 -19.31 5.32
C GLU A 49 4.19 -18.32 4.23
N VAL A 50 3.97 -17.05 4.52
CA VAL A 50 4.41 -15.96 3.66
C VAL A 50 5.88 -15.70 3.93
N ILE A 51 6.71 -15.78 2.90
CA ILE A 51 8.15 -15.54 3.00
C ILE A 51 8.45 -14.08 2.70
N GLU A 52 7.77 -13.52 1.72
CA GLU A 52 8.01 -12.15 1.25
C GLU A 52 6.67 -11.50 0.89
N SER A 53 6.47 -10.28 1.35
CA SER A 53 5.30 -9.47 1.07
C SER A 53 5.69 -8.05 0.65
N LYS A 54 4.77 -7.37 -0.02
CA LYS A 54 4.93 -5.99 -0.47
C LYS A 54 3.61 -5.23 -0.43
N PHE A 55 3.72 -3.90 -0.39
CA PHE A 55 2.60 -2.96 -0.47
C PHE A 55 2.83 -2.01 -1.65
N ASP A 56 2.10 -2.20 -2.75
CA ASP A 56 2.21 -1.44 -3.98
C ASP A 56 0.89 -0.76 -4.40
N ASP A 57 -0.11 -0.80 -3.55
CA ASP A 57 -1.36 -0.08 -3.78
C ASP A 57 -1.86 0.56 -2.48
N ALA A 58 -2.47 1.73 -2.60
CA ALA A 58 -3.16 2.40 -1.50
C ALA A 58 -4.52 2.92 -1.97
N TYR A 59 -5.57 2.67 -1.19
CA TYR A 59 -6.94 3.03 -1.52
C TYR A 59 -7.52 3.96 -0.47
N PRO A 60 -8.04 5.14 -0.86
CA PRO A 60 -8.65 6.06 0.08
C PRO A 60 -9.97 5.49 0.61
N LEU A 61 -10.16 5.59 1.92
CA LEU A 61 -11.33 5.11 2.63
C LEU A 61 -11.67 6.06 3.77
N GLU A 62 -12.95 6.35 3.95
CA GLU A 62 -13.42 7.12 5.09
C GLU A 62 -13.51 6.22 6.34
N ALA A 63 -12.84 6.61 7.41
CA ALA A 63 -12.85 5.91 8.68
C ALA A 63 -13.14 6.86 9.84
N TYR A 64 -13.89 6.39 10.82
CA TYR A 64 -14.11 7.12 12.06
C TYR A 64 -13.10 6.67 13.11
N VAL A 65 -12.47 7.63 13.78
CA VAL A 65 -11.52 7.36 14.87
C VAL A 65 -12.31 7.17 16.16
N ASP A 66 -12.28 5.96 16.71
CA ASP A 66 -13.04 5.60 17.91
C ASP A 66 -12.34 6.01 19.21
N ASN A 67 -11.02 6.17 19.19
CA ASN A 67 -10.26 6.59 20.36
C ASN A 67 -10.51 8.07 20.69
N TYR A 68 -11.18 8.32 21.81
CA TYR A 68 -11.44 9.69 22.26
C TYR A 68 -10.16 10.45 22.65
N GLU A 69 -9.15 9.76 23.16
CA GLU A 69 -7.86 10.34 23.55
C GLU A 69 -6.90 10.54 22.35
N GLY A 70 -7.40 10.29 21.14
CA GLY A 70 -6.60 10.30 19.93
C GLY A 70 -5.89 8.97 19.67
N TYR A 71 -5.02 8.96 18.73
CA TYR A 71 -4.20 7.80 18.33
C TYR A 71 -2.87 7.70 19.10
N GLY A 72 -2.68 8.57 20.09
CA GLY A 72 -1.52 8.51 20.99
C GLY A 72 -1.72 7.36 21.97
N GLY A 73 -0.83 6.38 21.92
CA GLY A 73 -0.82 5.25 22.84
C GLY A 73 -0.51 5.65 24.27
N GLN A 74 -0.49 4.69 25.19
CA GLN A 74 -0.21 4.91 26.62
C GLN A 74 1.24 5.36 26.90
N GLY A 75 1.94 5.85 25.91
CA GLY A 75 3.31 6.32 26.03
C GLY A 75 4.35 5.23 25.83
N THR A 76 5.58 5.58 26.13
CA THR A 76 6.73 4.70 25.96
C THR A 76 6.75 3.57 26.98
N ILE A 77 6.77 2.33 26.51
CA ILE A 77 6.96 1.15 27.38
C ILE A 77 8.46 0.83 27.45
N LEU A 78 8.99 0.78 28.66
CA LEU A 78 10.35 0.33 28.89
C LEU A 78 10.40 -1.19 28.77
N SER A 79 10.89 -1.69 27.66
CA SER A 79 11.12 -3.12 27.46
C SER A 79 12.54 -3.53 27.86
N LYS A 80 12.79 -4.83 28.01
CA LYS A 80 14.13 -5.37 28.27
C LYS A 80 15.16 -4.98 27.20
N PHE A 81 14.69 -4.61 26.01
CA PHE A 81 15.51 -4.29 24.84
C PHE A 81 15.48 -2.80 24.46
N GLY A 82 14.89 -1.95 25.28
CA GLY A 82 14.85 -0.51 25.03
C GLY A 82 13.47 0.11 25.26
N ILE A 83 13.35 1.37 24.89
CA ILE A 83 12.11 2.15 24.92
C ILE A 83 11.35 1.85 23.63
N GLN A 84 10.10 1.43 23.74
CA GLN A 84 9.20 1.22 22.62
C GLN A 84 8.04 2.20 22.69
N GLU A 85 7.79 2.91 21.60
CA GLU A 85 6.55 3.66 21.43
C GLU A 85 5.46 2.67 21.00
N GLN A 86 4.32 2.74 21.66
CA GLN A 86 3.17 1.92 21.39
C GLN A 86 1.98 2.86 21.18
N ASP A 87 1.70 3.13 19.92
CA ASP A 87 0.54 3.90 19.50
C ASP A 87 -0.52 2.94 18.98
N ASP A 88 -1.70 2.99 19.57
CA ASP A 88 -2.85 2.19 19.18
C ASP A 88 -3.89 3.08 18.52
N LEU A 89 -4.39 2.65 17.38
CA LEU A 89 -5.43 3.33 16.63
C LEU A 89 -6.62 2.40 16.43
N THR A 90 -7.80 2.83 16.86
CA THR A 90 -9.05 2.10 16.60
C THR A 90 -9.89 2.86 15.60
N LEU A 91 -10.18 2.22 14.47
CA LEU A 91 -10.93 2.79 13.36
C LEU A 91 -12.23 2.02 13.14
N ILE A 92 -13.29 2.74 12.79
CA ILE A 92 -14.56 2.18 12.37
C ILE A 92 -14.78 2.52 10.90
N ILE A 93 -15.03 1.50 10.09
CA ILE A 93 -15.30 1.63 8.65
C ILE A 93 -16.64 1.00 8.29
N SER A 94 -17.29 1.51 7.25
CA SER A 94 -18.53 0.94 6.74
C SER A 94 -18.31 -0.37 6.01
N SER A 95 -19.15 -1.37 6.31
CA SER A 95 -19.17 -2.65 5.61
C SER A 95 -19.63 -2.51 4.15
N ASP A 96 -20.62 -1.65 3.89
CA ASP A 96 -21.12 -1.41 2.53
C ASP A 96 -20.10 -0.65 1.68
N ARG A 97 -19.47 0.37 2.27
CA ARG A 97 -18.40 1.12 1.59
C ARG A 97 -17.23 0.22 1.20
N TRP A 98 -16.87 -0.71 2.07
CA TRP A 98 -15.87 -1.73 1.75
C TRP A 98 -16.29 -2.58 0.55
N GLN A 99 -17.49 -3.16 0.59
CA GLN A 99 -17.99 -4.07 -0.44
C GLN A 99 -18.19 -3.38 -1.79
N THR A 100 -18.63 -2.12 -1.78
CA THR A 100 -18.96 -1.39 -2.99
C THR A 100 -17.74 -0.74 -3.63
N TYR A 101 -16.78 -0.27 -2.84
CA TYR A 101 -15.65 0.51 -3.33
C TYR A 101 -14.32 -0.26 -3.29
N ILE A 102 -13.91 -0.78 -2.13
CA ILE A 102 -12.59 -1.41 -1.96
C ILE A 102 -12.55 -2.82 -2.54
N GLN A 103 -13.56 -3.64 -2.25
CA GLN A 103 -13.59 -5.03 -2.69
C GLN A 103 -13.46 -5.20 -4.22
N PRO A 104 -14.12 -4.43 -5.10
CA PRO A 104 -13.96 -4.57 -6.54
C PRO A 104 -12.56 -4.25 -7.03
N LEU A 105 -11.87 -3.30 -6.38
CA LEU A 105 -10.51 -2.91 -6.71
C LEU A 105 -9.51 -4.02 -6.34
N ILE A 106 -9.66 -4.57 -5.16
CA ILE A 106 -8.76 -5.60 -4.62
C ILE A 106 -9.01 -6.98 -5.26
N LYS A 107 -10.26 -7.31 -5.57
CA LYS A 107 -10.65 -8.64 -6.10
C LYS A 107 -9.91 -9.04 -7.38
N ASN A 108 -9.51 -8.07 -8.20
CA ASN A 108 -8.83 -8.32 -9.47
C ASN A 108 -7.30 -8.38 -9.33
N LEU A 109 -6.78 -8.09 -8.14
CA LEU A 109 -5.35 -8.14 -7.90
C LEU A 109 -4.90 -9.58 -7.64
N SER A 110 -3.83 -9.98 -8.31
CA SER A 110 -3.18 -11.26 -8.03
C SER A 110 -2.42 -11.18 -6.70
N ASN A 111 -2.33 -12.30 -6.00
CA ASN A 111 -1.54 -12.43 -4.78
C ASN A 111 -2.12 -11.77 -3.52
N ILE A 112 -3.42 -11.49 -3.49
CA ILE A 112 -4.16 -11.10 -2.29
C ILE A 112 -4.96 -12.28 -1.78
N GLU A 113 -4.91 -12.52 -0.47
CA GLU A 113 -5.53 -13.70 0.13
C GLU A 113 -7.01 -13.52 0.42
N LEU A 114 -7.43 -12.32 0.82
CA LEU A 114 -8.80 -12.01 1.20
C LEU A 114 -9.21 -10.64 0.69
N SER A 115 -10.33 -10.57 -0.03
CA SER A 115 -10.88 -9.31 -0.54
C SER A 115 -12.27 -8.96 0.03
N THR A 116 -12.91 -9.90 0.74
CA THR A 116 -14.30 -9.74 1.20
C THR A 116 -14.46 -8.84 2.42
N ARG A 117 -13.42 -8.72 3.22
CA ARG A 117 -13.33 -7.85 4.40
C ARG A 117 -11.90 -7.35 4.57
N PRO A 118 -11.64 -6.32 5.39
CA PRO A 118 -10.29 -5.96 5.79
C PRO A 118 -9.59 -7.16 6.42
N LYS A 119 -8.31 -7.28 6.21
CA LYS A 119 -7.51 -8.39 6.69
C LYS A 119 -6.52 -7.92 7.75
N GLU A 120 -6.28 -8.78 8.72
CA GLU A 120 -5.22 -8.65 9.68
C GLU A 120 -3.85 -8.73 8.97
N GLY A 121 -2.96 -7.79 9.27
CA GLY A 121 -1.65 -7.66 8.63
C GLY A 121 -1.60 -6.69 7.45
N ASP A 122 -2.73 -6.13 7.03
CA ASP A 122 -2.74 -5.02 6.07
C ASP A 122 -2.39 -3.70 6.77
N LEU A 123 -1.95 -2.71 6.00
CA LEU A 123 -1.56 -1.42 6.54
C LEU A 123 -2.63 -0.35 6.31
N ILE A 124 -2.62 0.63 7.19
CA ILE A 124 -3.39 1.86 7.06
C ILE A 124 -2.45 3.05 7.23
N TYR A 125 -2.40 3.91 6.24
CA TYR A 125 -1.77 5.21 6.38
C TYR A 125 -2.78 6.21 6.93
N PHE A 126 -2.40 6.89 8.01
CA PHE A 126 -3.19 7.86 8.72
C PHE A 126 -2.64 9.28 8.50
N PRO A 127 -3.24 10.09 7.60
CA PRO A 127 -2.67 11.37 7.19
C PRO A 127 -2.57 12.42 8.30
N LEU A 128 -3.46 12.36 9.30
CA LEU A 128 -3.45 13.33 10.42
C LEU A 128 -2.19 13.24 11.28
N GLY A 129 -1.54 12.10 11.32
CA GLY A 129 -0.34 11.86 12.10
C GLY A 129 0.87 11.51 11.26
N ASP A 130 0.72 11.46 9.93
CA ASP A 130 1.75 11.00 8.98
C ASP A 130 2.40 9.69 9.44
N ARG A 131 1.54 8.69 9.74
CA ARG A 131 2.00 7.42 10.30
C ARG A 131 1.31 6.22 9.66
N LEU A 132 2.04 5.12 9.59
CA LEU A 132 1.58 3.83 9.15
C LEU A 132 1.17 2.98 10.36
N PHE A 133 0.00 2.36 10.27
CA PHE A 133 -0.53 1.44 11.26
C PHE A 133 -0.80 0.08 10.63
N GLU A 134 -0.47 -0.99 11.33
CA GLU A 134 -0.81 -2.35 10.93
C GLU A 134 -2.09 -2.80 11.61
N ILE A 135 -3.01 -3.38 10.84
CA ILE A 135 -4.24 -3.96 11.36
C ILE A 135 -3.91 -5.26 12.10
N LYS A 136 -4.04 -5.26 13.41
CA LYS A 136 -3.82 -6.45 14.24
C LYS A 136 -5.08 -7.29 14.41
N TYR A 137 -6.24 -6.64 14.43
CA TYR A 137 -7.51 -7.33 14.64
C TYR A 137 -8.66 -6.62 13.95
N VAL A 138 -9.53 -7.40 13.30
CA VAL A 138 -10.75 -6.93 12.65
C VAL A 138 -11.96 -7.50 13.38
N GLU A 139 -12.65 -6.64 14.12
CA GLU A 139 -13.89 -7.00 14.80
C GLU A 139 -15.07 -6.87 13.81
N HIS A 140 -15.77 -7.95 13.60
CA HIS A 140 -16.87 -8.02 12.65
C HIS A 140 -18.22 -8.46 13.31
N GLU A 141 -18.20 -8.80 14.60
CA GLU A 141 -19.40 -9.23 15.34
C GLU A 141 -19.96 -8.13 16.25
N GLN A 142 -19.12 -7.22 16.71
CA GLN A 142 -19.45 -6.01 17.45
C GLN A 142 -19.10 -4.78 16.59
N PRO A 143 -19.48 -3.57 16.89
CA PRO A 143 -20.14 -3.09 18.10
C PRO A 143 -21.66 -2.99 17.98
N PHE A 144 -22.25 -3.23 16.80
CA PHE A 144 -23.64 -2.87 16.62
C PHE A 144 -24.43 -3.84 15.74
N TYR A 145 -25.01 -4.84 16.38
CA TYR A 145 -25.86 -5.83 15.70
C TYR A 145 -27.32 -5.38 15.69
N GLN A 146 -27.65 -4.44 14.81
CA GLN A 146 -29.04 -4.00 14.65
C GLN A 146 -29.69 -4.72 13.47
N LEU A 147 -30.98 -5.00 13.62
CA LEU A 147 -31.81 -5.62 12.58
C LEU A 147 -31.17 -6.86 11.94
N LYS A 148 -30.41 -7.65 12.70
CA LYS A 148 -29.76 -8.89 12.29
C LYS A 148 -28.63 -8.72 11.26
N LYS A 149 -28.06 -7.54 11.11
CA LYS A 149 -26.93 -7.27 10.22
C LYS A 149 -25.86 -6.47 10.95
N ASN A 150 -24.61 -6.72 10.67
CA ASN A 150 -23.51 -5.86 11.08
C ASN A 150 -23.21 -4.86 9.95
N TYR A 151 -23.12 -3.59 10.30
CA TYR A 151 -23.00 -2.48 9.34
C TYR A 151 -21.58 -1.93 9.25
N VAL A 152 -20.75 -2.23 10.21
CA VAL A 152 -19.39 -1.67 10.32
C VAL A 152 -18.38 -2.75 10.67
N TYR A 153 -17.12 -2.49 10.32
CA TYR A 153 -15.95 -3.19 10.84
C TYR A 153 -15.22 -2.26 11.79
N GLN A 154 -14.80 -2.78 12.93
CA GLN A 154 -13.90 -2.07 13.83
C GLN A 154 -12.49 -2.66 13.63
N LEU A 155 -11.54 -1.80 13.30
CA LEU A 155 -10.15 -2.14 13.07
C LEU A 155 -9.34 -1.70 14.28
N ARG A 156 -8.62 -2.63 14.89
CA ARG A 156 -7.62 -2.33 15.90
C ARG A 156 -6.26 -2.38 15.25
N CYS A 157 -5.59 -1.25 15.25
CA CYS A 157 -4.33 -1.06 14.56
C CYS A 157 -3.25 -0.66 15.57
N GLU A 158 -2.05 -1.15 15.35
CA GLU A 158 -0.85 -0.77 16.09
C GLU A 158 0.11 -0.06 15.16
N LEU A 159 0.97 0.81 15.71
CA LEU A 159 1.99 1.50 14.93
C LEU A 159 2.85 0.49 14.17
N TYR A 160 2.90 0.65 12.84
CA TYR A 160 3.68 -0.24 12.00
C TYR A 160 5.17 -0.07 12.25
N ARG A 161 5.87 -1.18 12.37
CA ARG A 161 7.32 -1.23 12.43
C ARG A 161 7.83 -1.85 11.15
N TYR A 162 8.57 -1.05 10.42
CA TYR A 162 9.18 -1.50 9.18
C TYR A 162 10.17 -2.65 9.48
N GLU A 163 10.00 -3.77 8.82
CA GLU A 163 10.90 -4.91 8.96
C GLU A 163 11.78 -5.08 7.71
N ASP A 164 11.27 -5.54 6.59
CA ASP A 164 12.05 -5.68 5.34
C ASP A 164 11.09 -5.67 4.11
N GLU A 165 9.88 -5.20 4.30
CA GLU A 165 8.85 -5.22 3.25
C GLU A 165 9.04 -4.04 2.30
N VAL A 166 8.76 -4.26 1.01
CA VAL A 166 8.79 -3.21 0.02
C VAL A 166 7.47 -2.45 0.05
N ILE A 167 7.54 -1.15 0.29
CA ILE A 167 6.42 -0.22 0.24
C ILE A 167 6.70 0.78 -0.87
N ASP A 168 5.89 0.74 -1.93
CA ASP A 168 5.96 1.63 -3.09
C ASP A 168 4.54 1.73 -3.64
N THR A 169 3.79 2.69 -3.12
CA THR A 169 2.35 2.84 -3.38
C THR A 169 2.06 3.72 -4.59
N GLY A 170 3.07 4.45 -5.08
CA GLY A 170 2.93 5.47 -6.12
C GLY A 170 2.17 6.72 -5.66
N ILE A 171 1.98 6.89 -4.35
CA ILE A 171 1.44 8.10 -3.73
C ILE A 171 2.57 8.81 -3.01
N ASP A 172 3.00 9.95 -3.57
CA ASP A 172 4.14 10.71 -3.09
C ASP A 172 4.09 10.99 -1.58
N THR A 173 2.92 11.28 -1.03
CA THR A 173 2.77 11.56 0.41
C THR A 173 3.06 10.37 1.31
N ILE A 174 2.83 9.15 0.86
CA ILE A 174 3.12 7.92 1.62
C ILE A 174 4.57 7.51 1.41
N ASP A 175 5.02 7.55 0.16
CA ASP A 175 6.35 7.09 -0.22
C ASP A 175 7.43 8.05 0.30
N ASP A 176 7.20 9.37 0.25
CA ASP A 176 8.09 10.39 0.81
C ASP A 176 8.24 10.25 2.34
N GLU A 177 7.17 9.92 3.06
CA GLU A 177 7.23 9.72 4.52
C GLU A 177 8.11 8.53 4.88
N ILE A 178 8.01 7.45 4.13
CA ILE A 178 8.83 6.25 4.32
C ILE A 178 10.31 6.54 4.03
N GLU A 179 10.60 7.35 2.99
CA GLU A 179 11.95 7.79 2.69
C GLU A 179 12.51 8.74 3.77
N GLN A 180 11.72 9.67 4.28
CA GLN A 180 12.12 10.59 5.35
C GLN A 180 12.44 9.87 6.66
N LEU A 181 11.69 8.83 6.99
CA LEU A 181 12.00 7.98 8.14
C LEU A 181 13.26 7.13 7.96
N GLY A 182 13.84 7.14 6.74
CA GLY A 182 15.10 6.47 6.43
C GLY A 182 14.98 4.96 6.28
N TYR A 183 13.78 4.43 6.13
CA TYR A 183 13.54 3.00 5.93
C TYR A 183 13.90 2.54 4.52
N ILE A 184 13.69 3.40 3.52
CA ILE A 184 14.01 3.14 2.12
C ILE A 184 14.91 4.26 1.60
N GLN A 185 15.98 3.91 0.88
CA GLN A 185 16.80 4.86 0.14
C GLN A 185 16.80 4.49 -1.33
N THR A 186 16.31 5.41 -2.15
CA THR A 186 16.34 5.25 -3.60
C THR A 186 17.71 5.65 -4.13
N LEU A 187 18.45 4.70 -4.68
CA LEU A 187 19.72 4.94 -5.35
C LEU A 187 19.48 5.14 -6.85
N THR A 188 19.63 6.37 -7.30
CA THR A 188 19.63 6.66 -8.74
C THR A 188 21.03 6.48 -9.30
N LEU A 189 21.23 5.43 -10.08
CA LEU A 189 22.46 5.18 -10.81
C LEU A 189 22.47 6.00 -12.10
N ILE A 190 23.23 7.10 -12.11
CA ILE A 190 23.47 7.89 -13.32
C ILE A 190 24.68 7.31 -14.03
N GLY A 191 24.48 6.59 -15.12
CA GLY A 191 25.54 6.12 -15.98
C GLY A 191 26.13 7.28 -16.79
N THR A 192 27.39 7.61 -16.57
CA THR A 192 28.12 8.52 -17.46
C THR A 192 28.63 7.71 -18.66
N ALA A 193 27.89 7.79 -19.76
CA ALA A 193 28.36 7.25 -21.03
C ALA A 193 29.36 8.23 -21.66
N THR A 194 30.54 7.77 -22.01
CA THR A 194 31.51 8.52 -22.83
C THR A 194 31.41 8.05 -24.26
N THR A 195 31.40 9.01 -25.19
CA THR A 195 31.29 8.70 -26.64
C THR A 195 32.56 8.06 -27.15
N ALA A 196 32.46 6.95 -27.89
CA ALA A 196 33.61 6.39 -28.61
C ALA A 196 34.02 7.29 -29.75
N ALA A 197 35.28 7.39 -29.99
CA ALA A 197 35.87 8.12 -31.09
C ALA A 197 36.86 7.23 -31.86
N ALA A 198 36.79 7.31 -33.17
CA ALA A 198 37.70 6.59 -34.06
C ALA A 198 38.12 7.46 -35.24
N SER A 199 39.33 7.29 -35.73
CA SER A 199 39.80 7.91 -36.96
C SER A 199 39.94 6.86 -38.07
N VAL A 200 39.61 7.26 -39.30
CA VAL A 200 39.67 6.40 -40.47
C VAL A 200 40.72 6.96 -41.46
N SER A 201 41.61 6.11 -41.91
CA SER A 201 42.53 6.45 -43.01
C SER A 201 42.00 5.88 -44.32
N ILE A 202 41.91 6.73 -45.32
CA ILE A 202 41.41 6.39 -46.67
C ILE A 202 42.51 6.50 -47.69
N ALA A 203 42.66 5.49 -48.54
CA ALA A 203 43.59 5.54 -49.69
C ALA A 203 43.09 6.47 -50.79
N SER A 204 43.92 6.90 -51.68
CA SER A 204 43.55 7.71 -52.84
C SER A 204 42.55 7.02 -53.76
N SER A 205 42.34 5.73 -53.66
CA SER A 205 41.33 4.93 -54.34
C SER A 205 39.95 4.94 -53.65
N GLY A 206 39.78 5.61 -52.53
CA GLY A 206 38.57 5.61 -51.72
C GLY A 206 38.39 4.41 -50.79
N ALA A 207 39.36 3.49 -50.79
CA ALA A 207 39.30 2.33 -49.90
C ALA A 207 39.79 2.67 -48.50
N ILE A 208 39.09 2.16 -47.45
CA ILE A 208 39.49 2.29 -46.02
C ILE A 208 40.76 1.44 -45.83
N THR A 209 41.86 2.05 -45.44
CA THR A 209 43.14 1.39 -45.20
C THR A 209 43.40 1.08 -43.75
N ALA A 210 42.91 1.91 -42.85
CA ALA A 210 43.06 1.67 -41.42
C ALA A 210 41.90 2.32 -40.65
N LEU A 211 41.48 1.68 -39.58
CA LEU A 211 40.58 2.21 -38.56
C LEU A 211 41.32 2.22 -37.23
N THR A 212 41.51 3.39 -36.65
CA THR A 212 42.14 3.53 -35.33
C THR A 212 41.17 4.04 -34.33
N ILE A 213 40.87 3.25 -33.30
CA ILE A 213 40.01 3.67 -32.20
C ILE A 213 40.85 4.59 -31.29
N THR A 214 40.44 5.84 -31.18
CA THR A 214 41.11 6.85 -30.34
C THR A 214 40.57 6.89 -28.94
N ASP A 215 39.29 6.56 -28.76
CA ASP A 215 38.61 6.42 -27.48
C ASP A 215 37.62 5.28 -27.58
N MET A 216 37.64 4.34 -26.64
CA MET A 216 36.68 3.24 -26.63
C MET A 216 35.31 3.63 -26.13
N GLY A 217 35.22 4.79 -25.45
CA GLY A 217 33.97 5.17 -24.74
C GLY A 217 33.66 4.22 -23.58
N GLY A 218 32.53 4.41 -22.93
CA GLY A 218 32.07 3.58 -21.81
C GLY A 218 30.57 3.78 -21.54
N GLY A 219 29.97 2.84 -20.80
CA GLY A 219 28.56 2.95 -20.38
C GLY A 219 27.54 2.61 -21.46
N TYR A 220 27.92 1.86 -22.49
CA TYR A 220 26.95 1.44 -23.52
C TYR A 220 26.04 0.34 -23.02
N THR A 221 24.73 0.51 -23.20
CA THR A 221 23.73 -0.52 -22.93
C THR A 221 23.48 -1.43 -24.14
N MET A 222 23.88 -0.97 -25.34
CA MET A 222 23.86 -1.73 -26.59
C MET A 222 25.12 -1.43 -27.40
N PRO A 223 25.55 -2.34 -28.29
CA PRO A 223 26.68 -2.09 -29.18
C PRO A 223 26.48 -0.80 -30.00
N PRO A 224 27.46 0.10 -30.05
CA PRO A 224 27.36 1.33 -30.84
C PRO A 224 27.25 1.03 -32.33
N ILE A 225 26.38 1.76 -33.01
CA ILE A 225 26.24 1.67 -34.46
C ILE A 225 27.33 2.58 -35.09
N ILE A 226 28.13 2.02 -35.96
CA ILE A 226 29.16 2.78 -36.69
C ILE A 226 28.55 3.23 -38.02
N GLY A 227 28.44 4.54 -38.22
CA GLY A 227 28.05 5.14 -39.48
C GLY A 227 29.23 5.89 -40.14
N PHE A 228 29.39 5.74 -41.45
CA PHE A 228 30.34 6.55 -42.24
C PHE A 228 29.52 7.58 -43.01
N SER A 229 29.82 8.87 -42.81
CA SER A 229 29.27 9.92 -43.68
C SER A 229 30.18 10.15 -44.86
N SER A 230 29.67 10.14 -46.08
CA SER A 230 30.42 10.60 -47.26
C SER A 230 30.66 12.10 -47.14
N ALA A 231 31.89 12.53 -47.34
CA ALA A 231 32.20 13.94 -47.49
C ALA A 231 31.64 14.50 -48.82
#